data_1aab64139bcd0838e417b61f892e95af
#
_entry.id   1aab64139bcd0838e417b61f892e95af
#
_cell.length_a   1.000
_cell.length_b   1.000
_cell.length_c   1.000
_cell.angle_alpha   90.00
_cell.angle_beta   90.00
_cell.angle_gamma   90.00
#
_symmetry.space_group_name_H-M   'P 1'
#
loop_
_entity.id
_entity.type
_entity.pdbx_description
1 polymer ?
#
loop_
_entity_poly.entity_id
_entity_poly.type
_entity_poly.pdbx_seq_one_letter_code
_entity_poly.pdbx_strand_id
1 'polypeptide(L)'
;MNQEDAQRWFAAYLTEFEALGRGDADRRRILDHYGVPLLVSTEHGPMFFADAEQVLGVIGRQLDGMRAEGYARTEELASETTLLNPTCAVHRGRFARLRADGTEVARVEATYVITEGDGGPRISALLVHSG
;
A
#
# COMPACT_ATOMS: atom_id res chain seq x y z
N MET A 1 -14.31 -11.95 5.43
CA MET A 1 -14.11 -11.02 4.29
C MET A 1 -14.52 -11.73 3.01
N ASN A 2 -15.22 -11.05 2.13
CA ASN A 2 -15.51 -11.55 0.78
C ASN A 2 -14.78 -10.70 -0.25
N GLN A 3 -14.96 -11.00 -1.54
CA GLN A 3 -14.26 -10.27 -2.62
C GLN A 3 -14.60 -8.78 -2.63
N GLU A 4 -15.87 -8.42 -2.48
CA GLU A 4 -16.29 -7.02 -2.41
C GLU A 4 -15.69 -6.29 -1.21
N ASP A 5 -15.66 -6.96 -0.05
CA ASP A 5 -15.07 -6.39 1.16
C ASP A 5 -13.59 -6.05 0.94
N ALA A 6 -12.86 -6.96 0.30
CA ALA A 6 -11.44 -6.74 0.00
C ALA A 6 -11.25 -5.57 -0.96
N GLN A 7 -12.08 -5.47 -2.00
CA GLN A 7 -12.03 -4.38 -2.96
C GLN A 7 -12.31 -3.03 -2.30
N ARG A 8 -13.35 -2.95 -1.45
CA ARG A 8 -13.69 -1.72 -0.72
C ARG A 8 -12.59 -1.33 0.26
N TRP A 9 -12.05 -2.31 0.95
CA TRP A 9 -10.96 -2.05 1.90
C TRP A 9 -9.73 -1.47 1.21
N PHE A 10 -9.36 -2.03 0.05
CA PHE A 10 -8.22 -1.53 -0.71
C PHE A 10 -8.47 -0.12 -1.26
N ALA A 11 -9.69 0.17 -1.72
CA ALA A 11 -10.06 1.51 -2.17
C ALA A 11 -9.93 2.53 -1.05
N ALA A 12 -10.37 2.19 0.16
CA ALA A 12 -10.23 3.03 1.34
C ALA A 12 -8.74 3.24 1.72
N TYR A 13 -7.94 2.18 1.60
CA TYR A 13 -6.49 2.27 1.80
C TYR A 13 -5.85 3.26 0.82
N LEU A 14 -6.19 3.19 -0.48
CA LEU A 14 -5.63 4.12 -1.46
C LEU A 14 -5.97 5.58 -1.13
N THR A 15 -7.19 5.86 -0.70
CA THR A 15 -7.62 7.20 -0.28
C THR A 15 -6.76 7.69 0.89
N GLU A 16 -6.56 6.84 1.88
CA GLU A 16 -5.73 7.18 3.04
C GLU A 16 -4.26 7.34 2.65
N PHE A 17 -3.76 6.48 1.77
CA PHE A 17 -2.39 6.55 1.27
C PHE A 17 -2.13 7.88 0.55
N GLU A 18 -3.09 8.36 -0.24
CA GLU A 18 -3.00 9.66 -0.89
C GLU A 18 -2.89 10.80 0.12
N ALA A 19 -3.71 10.78 1.16
CA ALA A 19 -3.67 11.78 2.23
C ALA A 19 -2.32 11.75 2.97
N LEU A 20 -1.83 10.56 3.27
CA LEU A 20 -0.52 10.37 3.92
C LEU A 20 0.62 10.87 3.02
N GLY A 21 0.56 10.57 1.74
CA GLY A 21 1.58 10.98 0.76
C GLY A 21 1.63 12.48 0.54
N ARG A 22 0.50 13.19 0.69
CA ARG A 22 0.45 14.65 0.64
C ARG A 22 0.85 15.30 1.98
N GLY A 23 0.91 14.52 3.06
CA GLY A 23 1.15 15.05 4.41
C GLY A 23 -0.09 15.62 5.08
N ASP A 24 -1.29 15.22 4.61
CA ASP A 24 -2.58 15.70 5.13
C ASP A 24 -3.11 14.86 6.30
N ALA A 25 -2.45 13.76 6.64
CA ALA A 25 -2.86 12.86 7.72
C ALA A 25 -1.67 12.47 8.58
N ASP A 26 -1.94 12.05 9.83
CA ASP A 26 -0.92 11.56 10.74
C ASP A 26 -0.33 10.25 10.20
N ARG A 27 1.00 10.22 10.09
CA ARG A 27 1.76 9.06 9.57
C ARG A 27 1.48 7.77 10.31
N ARG A 28 1.15 7.82 11.61
CA ARG A 28 0.85 6.62 12.39
C ARG A 28 -0.39 5.88 11.90
N ARG A 29 -1.24 6.50 11.10
CA ARG A 29 -2.38 5.87 10.44
C ARG A 29 -1.99 4.78 9.45
N ILE A 30 -0.73 4.71 9.05
CA ILE A 30 -0.19 3.59 8.28
C ILE A 30 -0.51 2.26 8.95
N LEU A 31 -0.45 2.21 10.28
CA LEU A 31 -0.68 0.99 11.05
C LEU A 31 -2.14 0.52 11.06
N ASP A 32 -3.06 1.35 10.57
CA ASP A 32 -4.45 0.93 10.35
C ASP A 32 -4.60 0.09 9.09
N HIS A 33 -3.59 0.11 8.21
CA HIS A 33 -3.62 -0.57 6.91
C HIS A 33 -2.50 -1.58 6.72
N TYR A 34 -1.34 -1.37 7.34
CA TYR A 34 -0.21 -2.31 7.23
C TYR A 34 -0.12 -3.17 8.48
N GLY A 35 0.10 -4.46 8.25
CA GLY A 35 0.30 -5.43 9.33
C GLY A 35 1.69 -5.35 9.95
N VAL A 36 1.81 -5.92 11.13
CA VAL A 36 3.06 -6.11 11.84
C VAL A 36 3.09 -7.58 12.29
N PRO A 37 4.03 -8.40 11.82
CA PRO A 37 5.16 -8.09 10.92
C PRO A 37 4.71 -7.85 9.47
N LEU A 38 5.60 -7.21 8.70
CA LEU A 38 5.36 -6.90 7.28
C LEU A 38 6.51 -7.46 6.43
N LEU A 39 6.17 -8.13 5.33
CA LEU A 39 7.12 -8.51 4.29
C LEU A 39 7.04 -7.49 3.15
N VAL A 40 8.18 -6.97 2.74
CA VAL A 40 8.30 -6.17 1.50
C VAL A 40 9.31 -6.86 0.60
N SER A 41 8.89 -7.21 -0.61
CA SER A 41 9.76 -7.80 -1.61
C SER A 41 9.95 -6.84 -2.77
N THR A 42 11.20 -6.62 -3.17
CA THR A 42 11.59 -5.82 -4.32
C THR A 42 12.61 -6.58 -5.16
N GLU A 43 13.05 -6.01 -6.29
CA GLU A 43 14.12 -6.61 -7.09
C GLU A 43 15.44 -6.78 -6.32
N HIS A 44 15.60 -6.07 -5.22
CA HIS A 44 16.79 -6.15 -4.35
C HIS A 44 16.66 -7.22 -3.26
N GLY A 45 15.56 -7.96 -3.24
CA GLY A 45 15.31 -9.06 -2.30
C GLY A 45 14.25 -8.75 -1.26
N PRO A 46 13.95 -9.71 -0.37
CA PRO A 46 12.93 -9.53 0.65
C PRO A 46 13.47 -8.79 1.87
N MET A 47 12.58 -8.01 2.48
CA MET A 47 12.83 -7.33 3.74
C MET A 47 11.69 -7.66 4.70
N PHE A 48 12.03 -7.90 5.97
CA PHE A 48 11.06 -8.27 7.00
C PHE A 48 11.10 -7.21 8.10
N PHE A 49 9.94 -6.64 8.41
CA PHE A 49 9.80 -5.61 9.44
C PHE A 49 8.98 -6.19 10.58
N ALA A 50 9.62 -6.39 11.74
CA ALA A 50 9.08 -7.19 12.84
C ALA A 50 8.19 -6.39 13.79
N ASP A 51 8.36 -5.07 13.86
CA ASP A 51 7.62 -4.22 14.81
C ASP A 51 7.06 -2.96 14.14
N ALA A 52 6.19 -2.27 14.87
CA ALA A 52 5.49 -1.09 14.37
C ALA A 52 6.44 0.04 13.96
N GLU A 53 7.52 0.27 14.71
CA GLU A 53 8.47 1.34 14.42
C GLU A 53 9.22 1.07 13.10
N GLN A 54 9.56 -0.19 12.83
CA GLN A 54 10.19 -0.58 11.57
C GLN A 54 9.24 -0.37 10.39
N VAL A 55 7.97 -0.75 10.52
CA VAL A 55 6.95 -0.55 9.49
C VAL A 55 6.74 0.95 9.23
N LEU A 56 6.59 1.74 10.29
CA LEU A 56 6.49 3.20 10.17
C LEU A 56 7.70 3.80 9.48
N GLY A 57 8.88 3.29 9.78
CA GLY A 57 10.14 3.76 9.19
C GLY A 57 10.20 3.51 7.68
N VAL A 58 9.90 2.30 7.22
CA VAL A 58 10.02 1.96 5.80
C VAL A 58 8.95 2.66 4.96
N ILE A 59 7.69 2.63 5.42
CA ILE A 59 6.60 3.29 4.69
C ILE A 59 6.77 4.80 4.77
N GLY A 60 7.19 5.32 5.92
CA GLY A 60 7.44 6.74 6.09
C GLY A 60 8.51 7.29 5.15
N ARG A 61 9.59 6.57 4.93
CA ARG A 61 10.63 6.97 3.96
C ARG A 61 10.07 7.00 2.53
N GLN A 62 9.22 6.04 2.18
CA GLN A 62 8.54 6.02 0.89
C GLN A 62 7.67 7.26 0.72
N LEU A 63 6.88 7.59 1.74
CA LEU A 63 6.01 8.78 1.71
C LEU A 63 6.81 10.07 1.61
N ASP A 64 7.92 10.18 2.34
CA ASP A 64 8.81 11.34 2.27
C ASP A 64 9.38 11.51 0.87
N GLY A 65 9.83 10.43 0.24
CA GLY A 65 10.35 10.47 -1.13
C GLY A 65 9.29 10.91 -2.14
N MET A 66 8.07 10.41 -2.01
CA MET A 66 6.95 10.80 -2.86
C MET A 66 6.63 12.29 -2.70
N ARG A 67 6.54 12.75 -1.46
CA ARG A 67 6.24 14.14 -1.15
C ARG A 67 7.31 15.09 -1.69
N ALA A 68 8.58 14.72 -1.59
CA ALA A 68 9.69 15.50 -2.14
C ALA A 68 9.59 15.66 -3.66
N GLU A 69 8.98 14.68 -4.37
CA GLU A 69 8.76 14.71 -5.81
C GLU A 69 7.44 15.40 -6.21
N GLY A 70 6.69 15.94 -5.26
CA GLY A 70 5.45 16.67 -5.52
C GLY A 70 4.20 15.79 -5.65
N TYR A 71 4.22 14.61 -5.09
CA TYR A 71 3.09 13.67 -5.15
C TYR A 71 1.79 14.31 -4.65
N ALA A 72 0.71 14.12 -5.41
CA ALA A 72 -0.62 14.59 -5.05
C ALA A 72 -1.67 13.46 -5.00
N ARG A 73 -1.63 12.53 -5.96
CA ARG A 73 -2.63 11.46 -6.03
C ARG A 73 -2.11 10.23 -6.77
N THR A 74 -2.83 9.13 -6.62
CA THR A 74 -2.56 7.87 -7.31
C THR A 74 -3.73 7.56 -8.23
N GLU A 75 -3.42 7.21 -9.48
CA GLU A 75 -4.40 6.67 -10.42
C GLU A 75 -4.17 5.17 -10.55
N GLU A 76 -5.20 4.37 -10.31
CA GLU A 76 -5.13 2.92 -10.51
C GLU A 76 -5.45 2.61 -11.96
N LEU A 77 -4.42 2.24 -12.73
CA LEU A 77 -4.54 2.01 -14.18
C LEU A 77 -5.16 0.64 -14.49
N ALA A 78 -4.87 -0.36 -13.67
CA ALA A 78 -5.40 -1.70 -13.79
C ALA A 78 -5.34 -2.36 -12.43
N SER A 79 -6.30 -3.22 -12.13
CA SER A 79 -6.31 -3.95 -10.87
C SER A 79 -7.07 -5.26 -10.98
N GLU A 80 -6.69 -6.19 -10.10
CA GLU A 80 -7.37 -7.46 -9.94
C GLU A 80 -7.31 -7.84 -8.46
N THR A 81 -8.47 -8.17 -7.89
CA THR A 81 -8.56 -8.64 -6.50
C THR A 81 -9.03 -10.09 -6.52
N THR A 82 -8.29 -10.97 -5.86
CA THR A 82 -8.62 -12.39 -5.75
C THR A 82 -8.74 -12.77 -4.28
N LEU A 83 -9.90 -13.29 -3.90
CA LEU A 83 -10.09 -13.87 -2.57
C LEU A 83 -9.52 -15.29 -2.57
N LEU A 84 -8.57 -15.58 -1.70
CA LEU A 84 -7.96 -16.90 -1.56
C LEU A 84 -8.70 -17.78 -0.55
N ASN A 85 -9.17 -17.17 0.52
CA ASN A 85 -9.97 -17.78 1.58
C ASN A 85 -10.62 -16.65 2.39
N PRO A 86 -11.52 -16.94 3.36
CA PRO A 86 -12.22 -15.87 4.09
C PRO A 86 -11.35 -14.89 4.87
N THR A 87 -10.08 -15.18 5.08
CA THR A 87 -9.16 -14.31 5.81
C THR A 87 -7.97 -13.81 4.99
N CYS A 88 -7.95 -14.10 3.67
CA CYS A 88 -6.82 -13.71 2.83
C CYS A 88 -7.28 -13.35 1.42
N ALA A 89 -6.89 -12.17 0.96
CA ALA A 89 -7.10 -11.72 -0.42
C ALA A 89 -5.79 -11.18 -0.99
N VAL A 90 -5.68 -11.22 -2.32
CA VAL A 90 -4.54 -10.67 -3.04
C VAL A 90 -5.07 -9.60 -3.98
N HIS A 91 -4.47 -8.43 -3.91
CA HIS A 91 -4.78 -7.31 -4.83
C HIS A 91 -3.54 -7.00 -5.64
N ARG A 92 -3.64 -7.13 -6.96
CA ARG A 92 -2.58 -6.76 -7.89
C ARG A 92 -3.00 -5.51 -8.64
N GLY A 93 -2.14 -4.50 -8.66
CA GLY A 93 -2.45 -3.25 -9.34
C GLY A 93 -1.27 -2.64 -10.06
N ARG A 94 -1.59 -1.85 -11.10
CA ARG A 94 -0.67 -0.92 -11.73
C ARG A 94 -1.13 0.48 -11.43
N PHE A 95 -0.21 1.31 -10.96
CA PHE A 95 -0.51 2.63 -10.44
C PHE A 95 0.36 3.68 -11.10
N ALA A 96 -0.24 4.83 -11.41
CA ALA A 96 0.50 6.05 -11.74
C ALA A 96 0.43 6.97 -10.53
N ARG A 97 1.58 7.39 -10.02
CA ARG A 97 1.67 8.41 -8.99
C ARG A 97 1.84 9.75 -9.67
N LEU A 98 0.95 10.68 -9.36
CA LEU A 98 0.82 11.93 -10.11
C LEU A 98 1.02 13.14 -9.21
N ARG A 99 1.56 14.21 -9.80
CA ARG A 99 1.59 15.54 -9.21
C ARG A 99 0.25 16.23 -9.41
N ALA A 100 0.04 17.35 -8.73
CA ALA A 100 -1.22 18.13 -8.83
C ALA A 100 -1.51 18.57 -10.28
N ASP A 101 -0.48 18.81 -11.09
CA ASP A 101 -0.62 19.22 -12.50
C ASP A 101 -0.87 18.04 -13.45
N GLY A 102 -0.92 16.80 -12.93
CA GLY A 102 -1.15 15.58 -13.70
C GLY A 102 0.10 14.93 -14.27
N THR A 103 1.29 15.52 -14.09
CA THR A 103 2.53 14.88 -14.52
C THR A 103 2.89 13.71 -13.61
N GLU A 104 3.56 12.70 -14.17
CA GLU A 104 3.90 11.49 -13.42
C GLU A 104 5.12 11.67 -12.53
N VAL A 105 4.99 11.24 -11.27
CA VAL A 105 6.12 11.04 -10.37
C VAL A 105 6.75 9.68 -10.64
N ALA A 106 5.92 8.64 -10.73
CA ALA A 106 6.39 7.26 -10.93
C ALA A 106 5.25 6.35 -11.39
N ARG A 107 5.62 5.23 -11.99
CA ARG A 107 4.70 4.10 -12.21
C ARG A 107 5.15 2.93 -11.35
N VAL A 108 4.17 2.26 -10.76
CA VAL A 108 4.42 1.14 -9.84
C VAL A 108 3.45 0.02 -10.19
N GLU A 109 3.96 -1.21 -10.24
CA GLU A 109 3.13 -2.41 -10.26
C GLU A 109 3.45 -3.19 -9.00
N ALA A 110 2.42 -3.57 -8.26
CA ALA A 110 2.61 -4.24 -6.98
C ALA A 110 1.47 -5.21 -6.69
N THR A 111 1.80 -6.24 -5.92
CA THR A 111 0.84 -7.19 -5.37
C THR A 111 0.81 -7.01 -3.86
N TYR A 112 -0.40 -6.86 -3.33
CA TYR A 112 -0.64 -6.70 -1.90
C TYR A 112 -1.32 -7.97 -1.38
N VAL A 113 -0.77 -8.56 -0.33
CA VAL A 113 -1.43 -9.66 0.37
C VAL A 113 -2.14 -9.08 1.59
N ILE A 114 -3.46 -9.18 1.60
CA ILE A 114 -4.33 -8.64 2.65
C ILE A 114 -4.79 -9.80 3.51
N THR A 115 -4.48 -9.78 4.79
CA THR A 115 -4.93 -10.80 5.74
C THR A 115 -5.79 -10.18 6.83
N GLU A 116 -6.83 -10.92 7.24
CA GLU A 116 -7.74 -10.47 8.28
C GLU A 116 -7.46 -11.20 9.59
N GLY A 117 -7.02 -10.44 10.59
CA GLY A 117 -6.85 -10.91 11.96
C GLY A 117 -7.86 -10.26 12.88
N ASP A 118 -7.61 -10.30 14.20
CA ASP A 118 -8.51 -9.77 15.22
C ASP A 118 -8.76 -8.26 15.07
N GLY A 119 -7.77 -7.52 14.58
CA GLY A 119 -7.88 -6.08 14.36
C GLY A 119 -8.48 -5.68 13.01
N GLY A 120 -8.98 -6.64 12.22
CA GLY A 120 -9.48 -6.42 10.88
C GLY A 120 -8.43 -6.66 9.79
N PRO A 121 -8.72 -6.30 8.54
CA PRO A 121 -7.78 -6.50 7.43
C PRO A 121 -6.54 -5.62 7.54
N ARG A 122 -5.39 -6.18 7.15
CA ARG A 122 -4.11 -5.46 7.05
C ARG A 122 -3.31 -5.99 5.86
N ILE A 123 -2.47 -5.15 5.27
CA ILE A 123 -1.48 -5.58 4.28
C ILE A 123 -0.36 -6.30 5.02
N SER A 124 -0.22 -7.58 4.79
CA SER A 124 0.81 -8.44 5.42
C SER A 124 2.04 -8.58 4.55
N ALA A 125 1.90 -8.40 3.24
CA ALA A 125 3.00 -8.42 2.31
C ALA A 125 2.76 -7.42 1.18
N LEU A 126 3.82 -6.71 0.82
CA LEU A 126 3.87 -5.80 -0.32
C LEU A 126 4.95 -6.33 -1.27
N LEU A 127 4.53 -6.80 -2.44
CA LEU A 127 5.42 -7.41 -3.43
C LEU A 127 5.51 -6.45 -4.62
N VAL A 128 6.63 -5.74 -4.73
CA VAL A 128 6.86 -4.76 -5.79
C VAL A 128 7.41 -5.47 -7.02
N HIS A 129 6.75 -5.30 -8.16
CA HIS A 129 7.16 -5.92 -9.41
C HIS A 129 8.28 -5.12 -10.07
N SER A 130 9.24 -5.83 -10.67
CA SER A 130 10.22 -5.19 -11.55
C SER A 130 9.54 -4.85 -12.88
N GLY A 131 9.79 -3.67 -13.39
CA GLY A 131 9.14 -3.24 -14.62
C GLY A 131 10.08 -3.01 -15.74
#